data_061899ca871dcf0e9ff71ca35617268b
#
_entry.id   061899ca871dcf0e9ff71ca35617268b
#
_cell.length_a   1.000
_cell.length_b   1.000
_cell.length_c   1.000
_cell.angle_alpha   90.00
_cell.angle_beta   90.00
_cell.angle_gamma   90.00
#
_symmetry.space_group_name_H-M   'P 1'
#
loop_
_entity.id
_entity.type
_entity.pdbx_description
1 polymer ?
#
loop_
_entity_poly.entity_id
_entity_poly.type
_entity_poly.pdbx_seq_one_letter_code
_entity_poly.pdbx_strand_id
1 'polypeptide(L)'
;MIACVDADYDYLLQGRTPTSKKVLSSPYVFHTYVYAIENYQCYAESLHNVAVMVTLNDHAIFDFRRFMREYSEICFPLFVWSVWAYRTERYMDFSLSDFDHLVELGGLNVRQPQVALDHLRHKVERKVHYFQQHYPKHRMAVEGLRKELIDLGVKPATTYLYMHGHHVFDTIVAPIMSKVCNMLRQERETEISRTAVHKTQMHNEMSCYENSLADVKTMLKKNMGYMLCPQFLQLQEDIAKYLDGDKDTENLSR
;
A
#
# COMPACT_ATOMS: atom_id res chain seq x y z
N MET A 1 15.40 25.51 3.82
CA MET A 1 14.91 24.56 2.79
C MET A 1 14.51 23.28 3.50
N ILE A 2 13.30 22.80 3.30
CA ILE A 2 12.80 21.51 3.80
C ILE A 2 12.80 20.46 2.68
N ALA A 3 12.90 19.17 3.04
CA ALA A 3 12.81 18.06 2.11
C ALA A 3 11.72 17.09 2.61
N CYS A 4 10.86 16.62 1.70
CA CYS A 4 9.96 15.52 1.93
C CYS A 4 10.47 14.30 1.14
N VAL A 5 10.65 13.17 1.81
CA VAL A 5 11.25 11.98 1.23
C VAL A 5 10.39 10.74 1.51
N ASP A 6 10.50 9.73 0.67
CA ASP A 6 9.99 8.41 0.99
C ASP A 6 10.77 7.82 2.17
N ALA A 7 10.09 7.12 3.05
CA ALA A 7 10.74 6.54 4.23
C ALA A 7 11.49 5.26 3.91
N ASP A 8 11.10 4.55 2.86
CA ASP A 8 11.58 3.19 2.58
C ASP A 8 11.55 2.34 3.86
N TYR A 9 12.64 1.63 4.17
CA TYR A 9 12.82 0.98 5.47
C TYR A 9 13.49 1.88 6.51
N ASP A 10 13.96 3.09 6.16
CA ASP A 10 14.72 3.95 7.06
C ASP A 10 13.93 4.32 8.34
N TYR A 11 12.61 4.57 8.21
CA TYR A 11 11.75 4.76 9.38
C TYR A 11 11.74 3.51 10.29
N LEU A 12 11.64 2.31 9.72
CA LEU A 12 11.57 1.07 10.50
C LEU A 12 12.93 0.62 11.05
N LEU A 13 14.02 1.10 10.46
CA LEU A 13 15.37 0.81 10.91
C LEU A 13 15.80 1.62 12.14
N GLN A 14 15.10 2.71 12.46
CA GLN A 14 15.26 3.50 13.68
C GLN A 14 16.73 3.90 13.95
N GLY A 15 17.39 4.49 12.94
CA GLY A 15 18.76 5.01 13.06
C GLY A 15 19.86 3.93 13.02
N ARG A 16 19.56 2.68 12.69
CA ARG A 16 20.56 1.59 12.61
C ARG A 16 21.44 1.68 11.36
N THR A 17 21.05 2.44 10.36
CA THR A 17 21.86 2.74 9.19
C THR A 17 22.21 4.24 9.14
N PRO A 18 23.30 4.64 8.45
CA PRO A 18 23.63 6.05 8.30
C PRO A 18 22.50 6.86 7.65
N THR A 19 21.80 6.29 6.65
CA THR A 19 20.67 6.92 5.97
C THR A 19 19.49 7.08 6.92
N SER A 20 19.07 6.01 7.60
CA SER A 20 17.98 6.05 8.59
C SER A 20 18.27 7.09 9.69
N LYS A 21 19.51 7.12 10.21
CA LYS A 21 19.90 8.12 11.20
C LYS A 21 19.75 9.54 10.67
N LYS A 22 20.19 9.80 9.43
CA LYS A 22 20.10 11.12 8.79
C LYS A 22 18.65 11.54 8.55
N VAL A 23 17.82 10.64 8.06
CA VAL A 23 16.38 10.89 7.79
C VAL A 23 15.66 11.23 9.10
N LEU A 24 15.89 10.47 10.17
CA LEU A 24 15.17 10.62 11.44
C LEU A 24 15.69 11.73 12.34
N SER A 25 16.97 12.16 12.20
CA SER A 25 17.56 13.16 13.09
C SER A 25 17.56 14.59 12.52
N SER A 26 17.29 14.76 11.23
CA SER A 26 17.31 16.08 10.59
C SER A 26 15.98 16.81 10.83
N PRO A 27 15.99 18.02 11.40
CA PRO A 27 14.77 18.81 11.59
C PRO A 27 14.20 19.36 10.28
N TYR A 28 14.92 19.21 9.17
CA TYR A 28 14.53 19.71 7.85
C TYR A 28 14.06 18.60 6.90
N VAL A 29 14.04 17.36 7.37
CA VAL A 29 13.64 16.20 6.56
C VAL A 29 12.37 15.60 7.14
N PHE A 30 11.32 15.57 6.33
CA PHE A 30 10.06 14.92 6.63
C PHE A 30 9.92 13.67 5.77
N HIS A 31 9.45 12.59 6.33
CA HIS A 31 9.31 11.31 5.63
C HIS A 31 7.85 10.83 5.65
N THR A 32 7.51 9.93 4.75
CA THR A 32 6.13 9.49 4.53
C THR A 32 5.50 8.70 5.68
N TYR A 33 6.26 8.24 6.68
CA TYR A 33 5.81 7.27 7.71
C TYR A 33 5.35 5.92 7.16
N VAL A 34 5.05 5.81 5.87
CA VAL A 34 4.84 4.57 5.10
C VAL A 34 6.06 4.36 4.21
N TYR A 35 6.14 3.22 3.50
CA TYR A 35 7.33 2.94 2.69
C TYR A 35 7.57 4.05 1.65
N ALA A 36 6.57 4.35 0.80
CA ALA A 36 6.67 5.36 -0.24
C ALA A 36 5.30 5.97 -0.58
N ILE A 37 5.26 6.97 -1.45
CA ILE A 37 4.03 7.63 -1.90
C ILE A 37 3.04 6.64 -2.54
N GLU A 38 3.52 5.60 -3.23
CA GLU A 38 2.68 4.56 -3.84
C GLU A 38 1.83 3.83 -2.80
N ASN A 39 2.34 3.64 -1.57
CA ASN A 39 1.57 3.01 -0.51
C ASN A 39 0.37 3.87 -0.09
N TYR A 40 0.52 5.19 -0.07
CA TYR A 40 -0.59 6.11 0.14
C TYR A 40 -1.60 6.05 -1.02
N GLN A 41 -1.12 6.03 -2.28
CA GLN A 41 -1.98 5.90 -3.45
C GLN A 41 -2.79 4.60 -3.44
N CYS A 42 -2.26 3.56 -2.78
CA CYS A 42 -2.91 2.26 -2.56
C CYS A 42 -3.73 2.19 -1.26
N TYR A 43 -4.06 3.32 -0.62
CA TYR A 43 -4.80 3.32 0.65
C TYR A 43 -6.16 2.64 0.51
N ALA A 44 -6.33 1.52 1.20
CA ALA A 44 -7.44 0.58 1.01
C ALA A 44 -8.83 1.22 1.17
N GLU A 45 -8.96 2.20 2.09
CA GLU A 45 -10.23 2.89 2.37
C GLU A 45 -10.75 3.68 1.16
N SER A 46 -9.88 4.08 0.26
CA SER A 46 -10.22 4.91 -0.91
C SER A 46 -10.25 4.16 -2.25
N LEU A 47 -9.84 2.88 -2.29
CA LEU A 47 -9.75 2.14 -3.56
C LEU A 47 -11.09 1.96 -4.27
N HIS A 48 -12.19 1.82 -3.51
CA HIS A 48 -13.53 1.78 -4.13
C HIS A 48 -13.82 3.06 -4.92
N ASN A 49 -13.50 4.23 -4.35
CA ASN A 49 -13.69 5.51 -5.04
C ASN A 49 -12.85 5.60 -6.32
N VAL A 50 -11.64 5.01 -6.33
CA VAL A 50 -10.83 4.92 -7.55
C VAL A 50 -11.55 4.09 -8.62
N ALA A 51 -12.16 2.96 -8.25
CA ALA A 51 -12.94 2.15 -9.20
C ALA A 51 -14.12 2.94 -9.77
N VAL A 52 -14.82 3.71 -8.92
CA VAL A 52 -15.91 4.61 -9.35
C VAL A 52 -15.42 5.67 -10.33
N MET A 53 -14.29 6.33 -10.03
CA MET A 53 -13.69 7.34 -10.92
C MET A 53 -13.25 6.76 -12.28
N VAL A 54 -12.84 5.50 -12.31
CA VAL A 54 -12.40 4.80 -13.54
C VAL A 54 -13.60 4.40 -14.40
N THR A 55 -14.69 3.93 -13.77
CA THR A 55 -15.76 3.20 -14.47
C THR A 55 -17.10 3.93 -14.48
N LEU A 56 -17.23 5.00 -13.71
CA LEU A 56 -18.50 5.69 -13.48
C LEU A 56 -19.63 4.75 -13.00
N ASN A 57 -19.24 3.70 -12.28
CA ASN A 57 -20.13 2.70 -11.72
C ASN A 57 -19.75 2.49 -10.23
N ASP A 58 -20.71 2.74 -9.34
CA ASP A 58 -20.52 2.68 -7.87
C ASP A 58 -20.90 1.32 -7.26
N HIS A 59 -21.21 0.33 -8.09
CA HIS A 59 -21.55 -1.01 -7.61
C HIS A 59 -20.35 -1.66 -6.92
N ALA A 60 -20.49 -1.98 -5.64
CA ALA A 60 -19.43 -2.56 -4.80
C ALA A 60 -19.30 -4.08 -5.00
N ILE A 61 -18.70 -4.51 -6.12
CA ILE A 61 -18.51 -5.94 -6.44
C ILE A 61 -17.28 -6.56 -5.76
N PHE A 62 -16.40 -5.75 -5.14
CA PHE A 62 -15.20 -6.20 -4.48
C PHE A 62 -14.90 -5.37 -3.23
N ASP A 63 -14.67 -6.02 -2.10
CA ASP A 63 -14.30 -5.36 -0.84
C ASP A 63 -12.78 -5.20 -0.74
N PHE A 64 -12.27 -4.07 -1.26
CA PHE A 64 -10.85 -3.73 -1.22
C PHE A 64 -10.30 -3.63 0.21
N ARG A 65 -11.08 -3.10 1.16
CA ARG A 65 -10.66 -2.93 2.55
C ARG A 65 -10.39 -4.27 3.21
N ARG A 66 -11.36 -5.17 3.08
CA ARG A 66 -11.26 -6.52 3.61
C ARG A 66 -10.09 -7.27 2.98
N PHE A 67 -9.98 -7.20 1.65
CA PHE A 67 -8.93 -7.89 0.91
C PHE A 67 -7.53 -7.40 1.32
N MET A 68 -7.29 -6.08 1.34
CA MET A 68 -5.98 -5.51 1.70
C MET A 68 -5.62 -5.77 3.16
N ARG A 69 -6.60 -5.81 4.05
CA ARG A 69 -6.41 -6.21 5.45
C ARG A 69 -5.95 -7.67 5.54
N GLU A 70 -6.70 -8.61 4.96
CA GLU A 70 -6.36 -10.03 4.99
C GLU A 70 -5.01 -10.31 4.32
N TYR A 71 -4.72 -9.67 3.19
CA TYR A 71 -3.41 -9.72 2.52
C TYR A 71 -2.30 -9.25 3.47
N SER A 72 -2.47 -8.13 4.14
CA SER A 72 -1.50 -7.56 5.07
C SER A 72 -1.25 -8.47 6.27
N GLU A 73 -2.30 -9.01 6.87
CA GLU A 73 -2.21 -9.92 8.01
C GLU A 73 -1.44 -11.20 7.67
N ILE A 74 -1.64 -11.72 6.45
CA ILE A 74 -0.88 -12.87 5.94
C ILE A 74 0.60 -12.52 5.77
N CYS A 75 0.91 -11.36 5.19
CA CYS A 75 2.29 -10.94 4.91
C CYS A 75 3.07 -10.53 6.17
N PHE A 76 2.40 -10.07 7.21
CA PHE A 76 3.02 -9.48 8.40
C PHE A 76 4.12 -10.34 9.04
N PRO A 77 3.93 -11.64 9.30
CA PRO A 77 4.99 -12.46 9.91
C PRO A 77 6.27 -12.52 9.06
N LEU A 78 6.14 -12.60 7.74
CA LEU A 78 7.27 -12.61 6.83
C LEU A 78 7.92 -11.22 6.70
N PHE A 79 7.11 -10.16 6.76
CA PHE A 79 7.57 -8.78 6.78
C PHE A 79 8.48 -8.50 7.98
N VAL A 80 8.13 -8.99 9.16
CA VAL A 80 8.99 -8.88 10.35
C VAL A 80 10.37 -9.52 10.10
N TRP A 81 10.43 -10.69 9.44
CA TRP A 81 11.69 -11.33 9.05
C TRP A 81 12.46 -10.52 8.01
N SER A 82 11.77 -9.87 7.06
CA SER A 82 12.40 -8.99 6.09
C SER A 82 13.07 -7.79 6.77
N VAL A 83 12.35 -7.08 7.64
CA VAL A 83 12.93 -5.96 8.40
C VAL A 83 14.07 -6.42 9.31
N TRP A 84 13.96 -7.62 9.92
CA TRP A 84 15.04 -8.21 10.70
C TRP A 84 16.30 -8.44 9.84
N ALA A 85 16.16 -8.96 8.63
CA ALA A 85 17.28 -9.19 7.73
C ALA A 85 18.01 -7.87 7.40
N TYR A 86 17.26 -6.79 7.14
CA TYR A 86 17.84 -5.46 6.94
C TYR A 86 18.50 -4.89 8.19
N ARG A 87 17.87 -5.02 9.36
CA ARG A 87 18.46 -4.55 10.64
C ARG A 87 19.74 -5.27 11.05
N THR A 88 19.94 -6.49 10.57
CA THR A 88 21.10 -7.33 10.89
C THR A 88 22.09 -7.48 9.73
N GLU A 89 21.94 -6.67 8.69
CA GLU A 89 22.77 -6.68 7.47
C GLU A 89 22.78 -8.04 6.74
N ARG A 90 21.69 -8.81 6.91
CA ARG A 90 21.47 -10.12 6.27
C ARG A 90 20.59 -10.04 5.03
N TYR A 91 20.58 -8.91 4.38
CA TYR A 91 19.81 -8.69 3.15
C TYR A 91 20.26 -9.60 1.99
N MET A 92 21.48 -10.18 2.07
CA MET A 92 21.92 -11.21 1.13
C MET A 92 21.26 -12.57 1.38
N ASP A 93 20.81 -12.85 2.61
CA ASP A 93 20.10 -14.08 2.97
C ASP A 93 18.59 -13.98 2.64
N PHE A 94 18.08 -12.76 2.69
CA PHE A 94 16.68 -12.45 2.36
C PHE A 94 16.55 -11.01 1.87
N SER A 95 16.60 -10.83 0.57
CA SER A 95 16.52 -9.53 -0.09
C SER A 95 15.08 -9.00 -0.16
N LEU A 96 14.93 -7.73 -0.50
CA LEU A 96 13.63 -7.12 -0.80
C LEU A 96 12.96 -7.83 -1.99
N SER A 97 13.71 -8.17 -3.02
CA SER A 97 13.21 -8.91 -4.17
C SER A 97 12.70 -10.30 -3.80
N ASP A 98 13.38 -11.01 -2.88
CA ASP A 98 12.91 -12.31 -2.39
C ASP A 98 11.60 -12.17 -1.63
N PHE A 99 11.48 -11.11 -0.82
CA PHE A 99 10.23 -10.80 -0.11
C PHE A 99 9.12 -10.50 -1.12
N ASP A 100 9.34 -9.61 -2.08
CA ASP A 100 8.38 -9.23 -3.11
C ASP A 100 7.83 -10.44 -3.87
N HIS A 101 8.70 -11.32 -4.36
CA HIS A 101 8.28 -12.56 -5.03
C HIS A 101 7.45 -13.50 -4.16
N LEU A 102 7.74 -13.56 -2.86
CA LEU A 102 6.99 -14.41 -1.94
C LEU A 102 5.58 -13.89 -1.66
N VAL A 103 5.40 -12.57 -1.64
CA VAL A 103 4.11 -11.94 -1.35
C VAL A 103 3.27 -11.65 -2.58
N GLU A 104 3.78 -11.98 -3.78
CA GLU A 104 2.99 -11.93 -5.02
C GLU A 104 1.77 -12.83 -4.95
N LEU A 105 0.66 -12.28 -5.41
CA LEU A 105 -0.55 -13.03 -5.66
C LEU A 105 -0.43 -13.71 -7.03
N GLY A 106 -0.66 -15.00 -7.08
CA GLY A 106 -0.85 -15.71 -8.35
C GLY A 106 -2.08 -15.18 -9.10
N GLY A 107 -2.67 -16.01 -9.95
CA GLY A 107 -3.91 -15.64 -10.65
C GLY A 107 -5.04 -15.32 -9.66
N LEU A 108 -5.40 -14.04 -9.51
CA LEU A 108 -6.53 -13.62 -8.67
C LEU A 108 -7.85 -13.73 -9.46
N ASN A 109 -8.82 -14.44 -8.91
CA ASN A 109 -10.22 -14.35 -9.30
C ASN A 109 -10.94 -13.38 -8.37
N VAL A 110 -11.47 -12.28 -8.91
CA VAL A 110 -12.18 -11.24 -8.14
C VAL A 110 -13.42 -11.81 -7.41
N ARG A 111 -14.07 -12.82 -7.98
CA ARG A 111 -15.25 -13.47 -7.37
C ARG A 111 -14.88 -14.46 -6.26
N GLN A 112 -13.63 -14.92 -6.23
CA GLN A 112 -13.12 -15.90 -5.25
C GLN A 112 -11.71 -15.49 -4.78
N PRO A 113 -11.55 -14.30 -4.19
CA PRO A 113 -10.23 -13.79 -3.79
C PRO A 113 -9.56 -14.66 -2.71
N GLN A 114 -10.37 -15.37 -1.92
CA GLN A 114 -9.87 -16.21 -0.84
C GLN A 114 -8.92 -17.30 -1.31
N VAL A 115 -9.15 -17.86 -2.49
CA VAL A 115 -8.25 -18.89 -3.06
C VAL A 115 -6.82 -18.37 -3.23
N ALA A 116 -6.66 -17.13 -3.73
CA ALA A 116 -5.34 -16.54 -3.88
C ALA A 116 -4.70 -16.20 -2.51
N LEU A 117 -5.50 -15.73 -1.55
CA LEU A 117 -5.04 -15.46 -0.19
C LEU A 117 -4.62 -16.73 0.55
N ASP A 118 -5.33 -17.85 0.38
CA ASP A 118 -4.96 -19.12 1.00
C ASP A 118 -3.65 -19.68 0.40
N HIS A 119 -3.45 -19.57 -0.91
CA HIS A 119 -2.17 -19.91 -1.55
C HIS A 119 -1.02 -19.03 -1.02
N LEU A 120 -1.26 -17.73 -0.88
CA LEU A 120 -0.28 -16.81 -0.29
C LEU A 120 0.06 -17.21 1.14
N ARG A 121 -0.96 -17.50 1.97
CA ARG A 121 -0.79 -17.94 3.35
C ARG A 121 0.14 -19.14 3.45
N HIS A 122 -0.09 -20.17 2.65
CA HIS A 122 0.78 -21.35 2.63
C HIS A 122 2.22 -21.05 2.20
N LYS A 123 2.43 -20.12 1.23
CA LYS A 123 3.78 -19.69 0.84
C LYS A 123 4.50 -18.99 2.00
N VAL A 124 3.82 -18.05 2.63
CA VAL A 124 4.36 -17.27 3.74
C VAL A 124 4.66 -18.16 4.95
N GLU A 125 3.73 -19.00 5.38
CA GLU A 125 3.91 -19.93 6.50
C GLU A 125 5.11 -20.85 6.31
N ARG A 126 5.28 -21.42 5.10
CA ARG A 126 6.44 -22.26 4.77
C ARG A 126 7.76 -21.48 4.90
N LYS A 127 7.80 -20.23 4.42
CA LYS A 127 9.03 -19.42 4.48
C LYS A 127 9.33 -18.97 5.90
N VAL A 128 8.33 -18.57 6.67
CA VAL A 128 8.48 -18.22 8.09
C VAL A 128 8.98 -19.44 8.89
N HIS A 129 8.41 -20.61 8.66
CA HIS A 129 8.88 -21.85 9.29
C HIS A 129 10.33 -22.17 8.94
N TYR A 130 10.71 -22.02 7.65
CA TYR A 130 12.09 -22.13 7.21
C TYR A 130 13.03 -21.22 8.01
N PHE A 131 12.69 -19.94 8.17
CA PHE A 131 13.52 -19.00 8.95
C PHE A 131 13.61 -19.38 10.42
N GLN A 132 12.50 -19.80 11.03
CA GLN A 132 12.48 -20.27 12.41
C GLN A 132 13.38 -21.48 12.66
N GLN A 133 13.55 -22.36 11.67
CA GLN A 133 14.45 -23.51 11.74
C GLN A 133 15.91 -23.14 11.49
N HIS A 134 16.18 -22.26 10.52
CA HIS A 134 17.55 -21.91 10.12
C HIS A 134 18.17 -20.85 11.02
N TYR A 135 17.34 -20.01 11.66
CA TYR A 135 17.78 -18.96 12.58
C TYR A 135 17.19 -19.10 13.99
N PRO A 136 17.29 -20.27 14.66
CA PRO A 136 16.63 -20.52 15.94
C PRO A 136 17.08 -19.56 17.04
N LYS A 137 18.35 -19.12 17.03
CA LYS A 137 18.91 -18.17 17.99
C LYS A 137 18.34 -16.75 17.86
N HIS A 138 17.73 -16.41 16.71
CA HIS A 138 17.20 -15.09 16.42
C HIS A 138 15.68 -14.97 16.65
N ARG A 139 14.99 -16.07 16.99
CA ARG A 139 13.51 -16.06 17.19
C ARG A 139 13.08 -15.01 18.22
N MET A 140 13.77 -14.93 19.36
CA MET A 140 13.42 -13.95 20.40
C MET A 140 13.68 -12.51 19.92
N ALA A 141 14.76 -12.27 19.18
CA ALA A 141 15.04 -10.96 18.62
C ALA A 141 13.99 -10.53 17.58
N VAL A 142 13.52 -11.47 16.74
CA VAL A 142 12.44 -11.24 15.77
C VAL A 142 11.11 -10.96 16.46
N GLU A 143 10.81 -11.66 17.57
CA GLU A 143 9.59 -11.38 18.34
C GLU A 143 9.69 -10.02 19.07
N GLY A 144 10.88 -9.64 19.55
CA GLY A 144 11.13 -8.29 20.06
C GLY A 144 10.92 -7.22 18.99
N LEU A 145 11.48 -7.44 17.78
CA LEU A 145 11.28 -6.56 16.63
C LEU A 145 9.80 -6.43 16.25
N ARG A 146 9.06 -7.53 16.29
CA ARG A 146 7.61 -7.50 16.02
C ARG A 146 6.88 -6.50 16.92
N LYS A 147 7.20 -6.49 18.22
CA LYS A 147 6.61 -5.52 19.17
C LYS A 147 7.05 -4.09 18.86
N GLU A 148 8.34 -3.87 18.60
CA GLU A 148 8.86 -2.57 18.20
C GLU A 148 8.15 -2.03 16.95
N LEU A 149 7.91 -2.87 15.94
CA LEU A 149 7.21 -2.47 14.72
C LEU A 149 5.74 -2.09 15.00
N ILE A 150 5.07 -2.83 15.87
CA ILE A 150 3.71 -2.48 16.30
C ILE A 150 3.68 -1.14 17.02
N ASP A 151 4.65 -0.88 17.91
CA ASP A 151 4.78 0.40 18.62
C ASP A 151 5.09 1.56 17.67
N LEU A 152 5.79 1.31 16.56
CA LEU A 152 6.02 2.27 15.47
C LEU A 152 4.78 2.47 14.56
N GLY A 153 3.67 1.78 14.83
CA GLY A 153 2.43 1.91 14.06
C GLY A 153 2.22 0.89 12.95
N VAL A 154 3.15 -0.06 12.77
CA VAL A 154 3.00 -1.15 11.79
C VAL A 154 2.03 -2.20 12.33
N LYS A 155 0.75 -2.06 12.00
CA LYS A 155 -0.28 -3.03 12.40
C LYS A 155 -0.34 -4.18 11.38
N PRO A 156 -0.60 -5.43 11.81
CA PRO A 156 -0.80 -6.54 10.88
C PRO A 156 -1.79 -6.22 9.75
N ALA A 157 -2.91 -5.58 10.07
CA ALA A 157 -3.96 -5.22 9.13
C ALA A 157 -3.56 -4.15 8.08
N THR A 158 -2.46 -3.41 8.31
CA THR A 158 -1.99 -2.32 7.45
C THR A 158 -0.54 -2.49 7.02
N THR A 159 0.00 -3.70 7.08
CA THR A 159 1.40 -4.00 6.71
C THR A 159 1.72 -3.57 5.29
N TYR A 160 0.75 -3.64 4.35
CA TYR A 160 0.93 -3.22 2.97
C TYR A 160 1.42 -1.76 2.82
N LEU A 161 1.15 -0.90 3.81
CA LEU A 161 1.64 0.49 3.82
C LEU A 161 3.16 0.59 4.01
N TYR A 162 3.79 -0.44 4.55
CA TYR A 162 5.22 -0.48 4.87
C TYR A 162 6.01 -1.44 3.98
N MET A 163 5.35 -2.13 3.06
CA MET A 163 5.98 -2.98 2.04
C MET A 163 6.45 -2.14 0.86
N HIS A 164 7.33 -2.68 0.04
CA HIS A 164 7.87 -2.02 -1.15
C HIS A 164 6.77 -1.40 -2.02
N GLY A 165 6.74 -0.07 -2.11
CA GLY A 165 5.62 0.69 -2.67
C GLY A 165 5.33 0.35 -4.12
N HIS A 166 6.35 0.35 -4.99
CA HIS A 166 6.18 -0.03 -6.38
C HIS A 166 5.63 -1.45 -6.55
N HIS A 167 6.09 -2.40 -5.72
CA HIS A 167 5.58 -3.77 -5.76
C HIS A 167 4.10 -3.83 -5.38
N VAL A 168 3.71 -3.19 -4.28
CA VAL A 168 2.30 -3.14 -3.85
C VAL A 168 1.43 -2.49 -4.92
N PHE A 169 1.89 -1.39 -5.50
CA PHE A 169 1.15 -0.66 -6.53
C PHE A 169 1.01 -1.48 -7.82
N ASP A 170 2.13 -1.93 -8.40
CA ASP A 170 2.15 -2.50 -9.76
C ASP A 170 1.75 -3.98 -9.80
N THR A 171 2.05 -4.75 -8.73
CA THR A 171 1.83 -6.21 -8.73
C THR A 171 0.59 -6.63 -7.93
N ILE A 172 0.14 -5.82 -6.98
CA ILE A 172 -0.99 -6.18 -6.14
C ILE A 172 -2.21 -5.32 -6.49
N VAL A 173 -2.16 -4.00 -6.25
CA VAL A 173 -3.35 -3.15 -6.30
C VAL A 173 -3.80 -2.87 -7.73
N ALA A 174 -2.92 -2.45 -8.63
CA ALA A 174 -3.30 -2.11 -10.00
C ALA A 174 -3.88 -3.30 -10.79
N PRO A 175 -3.33 -4.54 -10.70
CA PRO A 175 -3.94 -5.70 -11.35
C PRO A 175 -5.32 -6.06 -10.81
N ILE A 176 -5.54 -5.97 -9.48
CA ILE A 176 -6.84 -6.20 -8.87
C ILE A 176 -7.84 -5.15 -9.33
N MET A 177 -7.46 -3.88 -9.23
CA MET A 177 -8.26 -2.74 -9.67
C MET A 177 -8.66 -2.88 -11.13
N SER A 178 -7.73 -3.25 -12.01
CA SER A 178 -8.02 -3.46 -13.43
C SER A 178 -9.05 -4.56 -13.66
N LYS A 179 -8.98 -5.67 -12.94
CA LYS A 179 -9.98 -6.74 -13.03
C LYS A 179 -11.34 -6.31 -12.53
N VAL A 180 -11.41 -5.61 -11.40
CA VAL A 180 -12.66 -5.06 -10.85
C VAL A 180 -13.27 -4.06 -11.83
N CYS A 181 -12.49 -3.09 -12.31
CA CYS A 181 -12.95 -2.11 -13.28
C CYS A 181 -13.46 -2.73 -14.58
N ASN A 182 -12.78 -3.78 -15.09
CA ASN A 182 -13.26 -4.48 -16.30
C ASN A 182 -14.62 -5.15 -16.08
N MET A 183 -14.87 -5.73 -14.90
CA MET A 183 -16.16 -6.32 -14.56
C MET A 183 -17.25 -5.24 -14.45
N LEU A 184 -16.96 -4.11 -13.80
CA LEU A 184 -17.89 -2.98 -13.68
C LEU A 184 -18.21 -2.35 -15.03
N ARG A 185 -17.24 -2.26 -15.95
CA ARG A 185 -17.45 -1.81 -17.33
C ARG A 185 -18.39 -2.74 -18.08
N GLN A 186 -18.14 -4.05 -18.04
CA GLN A 186 -19.00 -5.05 -18.68
C GLN A 186 -20.43 -5.02 -18.14
N GLU A 187 -20.60 -4.79 -16.84
CA GLU A 187 -21.91 -4.63 -16.22
C GLU A 187 -22.65 -3.42 -16.81
N ARG A 188 -21.97 -2.26 -16.89
CA ARG A 188 -22.54 -1.04 -17.45
C ARG A 188 -22.86 -1.14 -18.94
N GLU A 189 -21.97 -1.72 -19.74
CA GLU A 189 -22.17 -1.98 -21.16
C GLU A 189 -23.39 -2.90 -21.40
N THR A 190 -23.54 -3.92 -20.55
CA THR A 190 -24.70 -4.82 -20.57
C THR A 190 -25.99 -4.08 -20.23
N GLU A 191 -25.95 -3.19 -19.25
CA GLU A 191 -27.09 -2.35 -18.87
C GLU A 191 -27.51 -1.42 -20.01
N ILE A 192 -26.57 -0.70 -20.62
CA ILE A 192 -26.82 0.15 -21.80
C ILE A 192 -27.46 -0.66 -22.92
N SER A 193 -26.91 -1.83 -23.23
CA SER A 193 -27.46 -2.70 -24.28
C SER A 193 -28.91 -3.18 -24.00
N ARG A 194 -29.23 -3.41 -22.72
CA ARG A 194 -30.56 -3.89 -22.28
C ARG A 194 -31.60 -2.78 -22.23
N THR A 195 -31.20 -1.55 -21.90
CA THR A 195 -32.10 -0.42 -21.67
C THR A 195 -32.38 0.41 -22.94
N ALA A 196 -31.49 0.31 -23.92
CA ALA A 196 -31.64 1.06 -25.18
C ALA A 196 -32.90 0.63 -25.97
N VAL A 197 -33.68 1.60 -26.39
CA VAL A 197 -34.91 1.36 -27.15
C VAL A 197 -34.62 1.00 -28.61
N HIS A 198 -33.56 1.53 -29.19
CA HIS A 198 -33.15 1.27 -30.58
C HIS A 198 -31.60 1.31 -30.72
N LYS A 199 -31.11 0.71 -31.82
CA LYS A 199 -29.66 0.55 -32.07
C LYS A 199 -28.86 1.86 -32.06
N THR A 200 -29.42 2.94 -32.61
CA THR A 200 -28.73 4.24 -32.66
C THR A 200 -28.51 4.80 -31.24
N GLN A 201 -29.53 4.70 -30.37
CA GLN A 201 -29.39 5.11 -28.97
C GLN A 201 -28.34 4.28 -28.27
N MET A 202 -28.39 2.95 -28.38
CA MET A 202 -27.40 2.04 -27.80
C MET A 202 -25.99 2.41 -28.23
N HIS A 203 -25.76 2.65 -29.52
CA HIS A 203 -24.45 3.02 -30.04
C HIS A 203 -23.96 4.36 -29.48
N ASN A 204 -24.81 5.37 -29.43
CA ASN A 204 -24.43 6.67 -28.88
C ASN A 204 -24.12 6.61 -27.39
N GLU A 205 -24.96 5.93 -26.58
CA GLU A 205 -24.71 5.78 -25.15
C GLU A 205 -23.45 4.99 -24.87
N MET A 206 -23.20 3.92 -25.64
CA MET A 206 -21.96 3.12 -25.53
C MET A 206 -20.72 3.98 -25.83
N SER A 207 -20.74 4.72 -26.95
CA SER A 207 -19.64 5.61 -27.32
C SER A 207 -19.40 6.73 -26.29
N CYS A 208 -20.46 7.32 -25.76
CA CYS A 208 -20.35 8.30 -24.68
C CYS A 208 -19.70 7.69 -23.42
N TYR A 209 -20.13 6.50 -23.04
CA TYR A 209 -19.58 5.80 -21.88
C TYR A 209 -18.10 5.45 -22.08
N GLU A 210 -17.73 4.83 -23.21
CA GLU A 210 -16.34 4.48 -23.53
C GLU A 210 -15.42 5.69 -23.50
N ASN A 211 -15.86 6.84 -24.04
CA ASN A 211 -15.09 8.10 -24.03
C ASN A 211 -14.98 8.74 -22.63
N SER A 212 -15.79 8.32 -21.68
CA SER A 212 -15.79 8.84 -20.31
C SER A 212 -14.91 8.00 -19.35
N LEU A 213 -14.40 6.84 -19.81
CA LEU A 213 -13.59 5.97 -18.98
C LEU A 213 -12.20 6.53 -18.74
N ALA A 214 -11.67 6.29 -17.56
CA ALA A 214 -10.31 6.68 -17.19
C ALA A 214 -9.35 5.48 -17.14
N ASP A 215 -8.05 5.75 -17.21
CA ASP A 215 -7.00 4.74 -17.01
C ASP A 215 -6.82 4.42 -15.52
N VAL A 216 -6.73 3.14 -15.18
CA VAL A 216 -6.64 2.66 -13.81
C VAL A 216 -5.40 3.18 -13.09
N LYS A 217 -4.21 3.04 -13.72
CA LYS A 217 -2.96 3.45 -13.07
C LYS A 217 -2.90 4.97 -12.89
N THR A 218 -3.40 5.70 -13.88
CA THR A 218 -3.50 7.16 -13.81
C THR A 218 -4.39 7.61 -12.66
N MET A 219 -5.54 6.96 -12.46
CA MET A 219 -6.46 7.31 -11.37
C MET A 219 -5.94 6.88 -10.00
N LEU A 220 -5.25 5.73 -9.91
CA LEU A 220 -4.56 5.35 -8.68
C LEU A 220 -3.50 6.38 -8.28
N LYS A 221 -2.67 6.85 -9.21
CA LYS A 221 -1.67 7.90 -8.95
C LYS A 221 -2.28 9.24 -8.53
N LYS A 222 -3.50 9.51 -8.94
CA LYS A 222 -4.27 10.70 -8.55
C LYS A 222 -5.14 10.51 -7.31
N ASN A 223 -5.12 9.30 -6.72
CA ASN A 223 -5.91 9.02 -5.53
C ASN A 223 -5.41 9.86 -4.35
N MET A 224 -6.26 10.73 -3.84
CA MET A 224 -6.02 11.59 -2.68
C MET A 224 -6.74 11.11 -1.41
N GLY A 225 -7.40 9.97 -1.45
CA GLY A 225 -8.16 9.44 -0.31
C GLY A 225 -7.28 9.10 0.90
N TYR A 226 -5.97 8.99 0.73
CA TYR A 226 -5.00 8.81 1.80
C TYR A 226 -4.85 10.04 2.72
N MET A 227 -5.38 11.19 2.36
CA MET A 227 -5.35 12.37 3.25
C MET A 227 -5.99 12.11 4.62
N LEU A 228 -6.82 11.05 4.72
CA LEU A 228 -7.40 10.57 5.99
C LEU A 228 -6.56 9.45 6.65
N CYS A 229 -5.46 9.03 6.03
CA CYS A 229 -4.58 8.01 6.59
C CYS A 229 -3.86 8.56 7.83
N PRO A 230 -3.85 7.83 8.97
CA PRO A 230 -3.19 8.29 10.19
C PRO A 230 -1.72 8.68 10.01
N GLN A 231 -0.97 7.95 9.19
CA GLN A 231 0.44 8.22 8.90
C GLN A 231 0.62 9.52 8.10
N PHE A 232 -0.33 9.82 7.20
CA PHE A 232 -0.30 11.08 6.46
C PHE A 232 -0.68 12.27 7.35
N LEU A 233 -1.66 12.11 8.22
CA LEU A 233 -2.03 13.14 9.22
C LEU A 233 -0.85 13.44 10.16
N GLN A 234 -0.09 12.42 10.58
CA GLN A 234 1.11 12.60 11.37
C GLN A 234 2.17 13.43 10.61
N LEU A 235 2.41 13.14 9.34
CA LEU A 235 3.32 13.92 8.50
C LEU A 235 2.86 15.39 8.39
N GLN A 236 1.56 15.62 8.21
CA GLN A 236 1.00 16.99 8.18
C GLN A 236 1.21 17.73 9.50
N GLU A 237 0.99 17.05 10.62
CA GLU A 237 1.22 17.63 11.96
C GLU A 237 2.67 18.02 12.18
N ASP A 238 3.63 17.18 11.76
CA ASP A 238 5.05 17.47 11.93
C ASP A 238 5.50 18.67 11.07
N ILE A 239 4.98 18.75 9.84
CA ILE A 239 5.23 19.92 8.98
C ILE A 239 4.60 21.18 9.59
N ALA A 240 3.38 21.10 10.10
CA ALA A 240 2.71 22.23 10.74
C ALA A 240 3.49 22.74 11.97
N LYS A 241 3.92 21.83 12.86
CA LYS A 241 4.75 22.18 14.03
C LYS A 241 6.04 22.89 13.65
N TYR A 242 6.70 22.41 12.60
CA TYR A 242 7.92 23.05 12.08
C TYR A 242 7.64 24.50 11.61
N LEU A 243 6.60 24.70 10.82
CA LEU A 243 6.23 26.02 10.28
C LEU A 243 5.79 27.02 11.38
N ASP A 244 5.13 26.54 12.43
CA ASP A 244 4.72 27.38 13.55
C ASP A 244 5.91 27.73 14.46
N GLY A 245 6.85 26.81 14.68
CA GLY A 245 8.09 27.09 15.43
C GLY A 245 9.03 28.08 14.71
N ASP A 246 9.01 28.13 13.39
CA ASP A 246 9.78 29.10 12.60
C ASP A 246 9.19 30.54 12.73
N LYS A 247 7.88 30.67 12.88
CA LYS A 247 7.21 31.96 13.12
C LYS A 247 7.54 32.58 14.48
N ASP A 248 7.71 31.75 15.51
CA ASP A 248 8.08 32.24 16.85
C ASP A 248 9.52 32.76 16.91
N THR A 249 10.43 32.18 16.13
CA THR A 249 11.82 32.64 16.01
C THR A 249 11.95 33.93 15.22
N GLU A 250 11.13 34.18 14.18
CA GLU A 250 11.10 35.45 13.45
C GLU A 250 10.51 36.61 14.27
N ASN A 251 9.52 36.32 15.16
CA ASN A 251 8.92 37.35 16.02
C ASN A 251 9.81 37.74 17.21
N LEU A 252 10.78 36.93 17.59
CA LEU A 252 11.76 37.22 18.65
C LEU A 252 12.99 37.99 18.11
N SER A 253 13.14 38.11 16.78
CA SER A 253 14.25 38.79 16.11
C SER A 253 13.88 40.19 15.56
N ARG A 254 12.68 40.65 15.86
CA ARG A 254 12.20 42.05 15.61
C ARG A 254 12.00 42.80 16.92
#